data_cf39b949180d11a3928700114fb27919
#
_entry.id   cf39b949180d11a3928700114fb27919
#
_cell.length_a   1.000
_cell.length_b   1.000
_cell.length_c   1.000
_cell.angle_alpha   90.00
_cell.angle_beta   90.00
_cell.angle_gamma   90.00
#
_symmetry.space_group_name_H-M   'P 1'
#
loop_
_entity.id
_entity.type
_entity.pdbx_description
1 polymer ?
#
loop_
_entity_poly.entity_id
_entity_poly.type
_entity_poly.pdbx_seq_one_letter_code
_entity_poly.pdbx_strand_id
1 'polypeptide(L)'
;MSLLRRSGYVVAGAAVGTLMTYRRDLKQLHFDLASATGPLVRLLDAETSHNVGLLAARWGLFPRETRPDPPSLHTTDAEVVEPLLGLGFGFVEVGSITPQPQPGNPKPRAFRIIEQGAVINRYGFNSKGVDAAALRLAELRRRRDEPGSGFPGGLVGVNLGKNKTSEDAAADYCQGVMKLGREADYLVINISSPNTPGLRALQGRKELETLVKSVKQTRDGMAWGKGETPPPLLVKIAPDLTDVDMADIAAVALHQGVDGLIVSNTTITRPEPIAAHPLGKEAGGLSGRPLFELSTGVLADMYRLTGGKLPIIGVGGVSSGADAYAKIRAGASLVELYSAFAFEGPKLVPRIKRELAALLQRDGFNSVAEAVGADHRQQQQQQQGKASSSSSRRAGAVSKR
;
A
#
# COMPACT_ATOMS: atom_id res chain seq x y z
N MET A 1 -11.43 7.98 53.38
CA MET A 1 -10.59 6.77 53.15
C MET A 1 -11.32 5.60 52.45
N SER A 2 -12.64 5.57 52.29
CA SER A 2 -13.37 4.44 51.69
C SER A 2 -13.44 4.46 50.14
N LEU A 3 -13.47 5.62 49.49
CA LEU A 3 -13.57 5.75 48.04
C LEU A 3 -12.25 5.33 47.29
N LEU A 4 -11.09 5.74 47.83
CA LEU A 4 -9.80 5.37 47.29
C LEU A 4 -9.50 3.86 47.36
N ARG A 5 -9.97 3.18 48.44
CA ARG A 5 -9.86 1.72 48.52
C ARG A 5 -10.77 1.00 47.52
N ARG A 6 -12.00 1.48 47.29
CA ARG A 6 -12.92 0.89 46.32
C ARG A 6 -12.39 1.04 44.87
N SER A 7 -11.83 2.21 44.52
CA SER A 7 -11.18 2.43 43.22
C SER A 7 -9.98 1.52 43.02
N GLY A 8 -9.17 1.27 44.04
CA GLY A 8 -8.05 0.36 43.99
C GLY A 8 -8.46 -1.09 43.73
N TYR A 9 -9.54 -1.58 44.30
CA TYR A 9 -10.05 -2.94 44.05
C TYR A 9 -10.69 -3.09 42.67
N VAL A 10 -11.32 -2.06 42.13
CA VAL A 10 -11.86 -2.06 40.75
C VAL A 10 -10.73 -2.09 39.75
N VAL A 11 -9.66 -1.29 39.91
CA VAL A 11 -8.50 -1.27 39.06
C VAL A 11 -7.74 -2.61 39.17
N ALA A 12 -7.54 -3.14 40.37
CA ALA A 12 -6.91 -4.44 40.57
C ALA A 12 -7.72 -5.59 39.96
N GLY A 13 -9.05 -5.57 40.13
CA GLY A 13 -9.95 -6.57 39.54
C GLY A 13 -9.97 -6.51 38.01
N ALA A 14 -9.97 -5.30 37.43
CA ALA A 14 -9.84 -5.13 35.98
C ALA A 14 -8.48 -5.64 35.47
N ALA A 15 -7.38 -5.33 36.16
CA ALA A 15 -6.05 -5.81 35.81
C ALA A 15 -5.92 -7.35 35.89
N VAL A 16 -6.48 -7.97 36.94
CA VAL A 16 -6.51 -9.43 37.10
C VAL A 16 -7.42 -10.07 36.06
N GLY A 17 -8.59 -9.49 35.78
CA GLY A 17 -9.49 -9.95 34.71
C GLY A 17 -8.81 -9.90 33.32
N THR A 18 -8.12 -8.80 33.01
CA THR A 18 -7.35 -8.64 31.79
C THR A 18 -6.21 -9.66 31.72
N LEU A 19 -5.44 -9.83 32.79
CA LEU A 19 -4.39 -10.86 32.87
C LEU A 19 -4.92 -12.29 32.72
N MET A 20 -6.09 -12.59 33.27
CA MET A 20 -6.72 -13.91 33.10
C MET A 20 -7.21 -14.15 31.67
N THR A 21 -7.76 -13.14 31.02
CA THR A 21 -8.21 -13.21 29.64
C THR A 21 -7.02 -13.44 28.67
N TYR A 22 -5.87 -12.82 28.94
CA TYR A 22 -4.67 -12.91 28.12
C TYR A 22 -3.61 -13.90 28.64
N ARG A 23 -3.94 -14.74 29.62
CA ARG A 23 -3.02 -15.68 30.28
C ARG A 23 -2.26 -16.60 29.30
N ARG A 24 -2.75 -16.75 28.09
CA ARG A 24 -2.12 -17.57 27.00
C ARG A 24 -1.56 -16.73 25.84
N ASP A 25 -1.83 -15.43 25.77
CA ASP A 25 -1.39 -14.60 24.65
C ASP A 25 -1.09 -13.15 25.08
N LEU A 26 0.03 -12.97 25.80
CA LEU A 26 0.53 -11.64 26.19
C LEU A 26 0.83 -10.74 25.00
N LYS A 27 1.08 -11.32 23.82
CA LYS A 27 1.33 -10.56 22.58
C LYS A 27 0.04 -9.90 22.10
N GLN A 28 -1.08 -10.63 22.12
CA GLN A 28 -2.37 -10.06 21.77
C GLN A 28 -2.74 -8.89 22.70
N LEU A 29 -2.46 -9.02 24.00
CA LEU A 29 -2.64 -7.92 24.96
C LEU A 29 -1.84 -6.67 24.55
N HIS A 30 -0.58 -6.84 24.13
CA HIS A 30 0.26 -5.72 23.70
C HIS A 30 -0.31 -5.04 22.43
N PHE A 31 -0.79 -5.82 21.46
CA PHE A 31 -1.47 -5.27 20.27
C PHE A 31 -2.77 -4.52 20.64
N ASP A 32 -3.56 -5.06 21.56
CA ASP A 32 -4.81 -4.43 21.99
C ASP A 32 -4.56 -3.15 22.78
N LEU A 33 -3.58 -3.14 23.68
CA LEU A 33 -3.17 -1.94 24.43
C LEU A 33 -2.65 -0.84 23.50
N ALA A 34 -1.74 -1.19 22.57
CA ALA A 34 -1.22 -0.23 21.60
C ALA A 34 -2.34 0.35 20.73
N SER A 35 -3.33 -0.47 20.35
CA SER A 35 -4.48 0.00 19.55
C SER A 35 -5.49 0.82 20.38
N ALA A 36 -5.61 0.56 21.69
CA ALA A 36 -6.50 1.31 22.59
C ALA A 36 -6.12 2.80 22.74
N THR A 37 -4.86 3.16 22.44
CA THR A 37 -4.43 4.57 22.39
C THR A 37 -4.96 5.33 21.19
N GLY A 38 -5.41 4.63 20.13
CA GLY A 38 -5.88 5.22 18.89
C GLY A 38 -6.97 6.28 19.05
N PRO A 39 -8.04 6.09 19.85
CA PRO A 39 -9.05 7.12 20.09
C PRO A 39 -8.48 8.44 20.65
N LEU A 40 -7.52 8.36 21.57
CA LEU A 40 -6.89 9.55 22.16
C LEU A 40 -6.01 10.27 21.13
N VAL A 41 -5.22 9.54 20.37
CA VAL A 41 -4.36 10.11 19.30
C VAL A 41 -5.22 10.77 18.22
N ARG A 42 -6.42 10.26 17.94
CA ARG A 42 -7.35 10.84 16.97
C ARG A 42 -8.00 12.17 17.41
N LEU A 43 -7.87 12.57 18.66
CA LEU A 43 -8.28 13.92 19.11
C LEU A 43 -7.36 15.02 18.56
N LEU A 44 -6.12 14.66 18.16
CA LEU A 44 -5.18 15.56 17.49
C LEU A 44 -5.55 15.70 16.03
N ASP A 45 -5.08 16.77 15.36
CA ASP A 45 -5.21 16.89 13.91
C ASP A 45 -4.52 15.72 13.18
N ALA A 46 -4.88 15.50 11.91
CA ALA A 46 -4.47 14.32 11.18
C ALA A 46 -2.95 14.20 11.00
N GLU A 47 -2.25 15.31 10.78
CA GLU A 47 -0.80 15.31 10.59
C GLU A 47 -0.05 15.13 11.91
N THR A 48 -0.49 15.79 12.97
CA THR A 48 0.07 15.63 14.31
C THR A 48 -0.13 14.19 14.80
N SER A 49 -1.31 13.61 14.62
CA SER A 49 -1.58 12.20 14.95
C SER A 49 -0.64 11.24 14.22
N HIS A 50 -0.40 11.48 12.93
CA HIS A 50 0.54 10.69 12.13
C HIS A 50 1.96 10.78 12.71
N ASN A 51 2.43 11.99 13.00
CA ASN A 51 3.76 12.20 13.58
C ASN A 51 3.93 11.56 14.97
N VAL A 52 2.89 11.59 15.80
CA VAL A 52 2.88 10.89 17.10
C VAL A 52 2.98 9.37 16.90
N GLY A 53 2.27 8.81 15.92
CA GLY A 53 2.38 7.39 15.58
C GLY A 53 3.78 7.00 15.11
N LEU A 54 4.41 7.80 14.25
CA LEU A 54 5.79 7.59 13.81
C LEU A 54 6.78 7.67 14.98
N LEU A 55 6.60 8.62 15.88
CA LEU A 55 7.46 8.77 17.06
C LEU A 55 7.33 7.56 18.01
N ALA A 56 6.10 7.09 18.25
CA ALA A 56 5.85 5.89 19.04
C ALA A 56 6.52 4.64 18.44
N ALA A 57 6.46 4.50 17.11
CA ALA A 57 7.16 3.43 16.40
C ALA A 57 8.68 3.52 16.57
N ARG A 58 9.28 4.71 16.43
CA ARG A 58 10.72 4.97 16.63
C ARG A 58 11.17 4.65 18.05
N TRP A 59 10.34 4.87 19.05
CA TRP A 59 10.64 4.55 20.45
C TRP A 59 10.40 3.08 20.81
N GLY A 60 10.07 2.23 19.83
CA GLY A 60 9.84 0.81 20.06
C GLY A 60 8.57 0.49 20.83
N LEU A 61 7.58 1.40 20.85
CA LEU A 61 6.31 1.21 21.53
C LEU A 61 5.32 0.34 20.76
N PHE A 62 5.66 -0.06 19.54
CA PHE A 62 4.83 -0.96 18.74
C PHE A 62 5.07 -2.43 19.15
N PRO A 63 4.01 -3.24 19.24
CA PRO A 63 4.15 -4.68 19.46
C PRO A 63 4.83 -5.37 18.28
N ARG A 64 5.44 -6.55 18.50
CA ARG A 64 6.05 -7.36 17.44
C ARG A 64 5.22 -8.60 17.14
N GLU A 65 4.91 -8.84 15.89
CA GLU A 65 4.33 -10.09 15.39
C GLU A 65 5.47 -11.07 15.08
N THR A 66 5.27 -12.34 15.41
CA THR A 66 6.28 -13.39 15.20
C THR A 66 5.88 -14.41 14.15
N ARG A 67 4.71 -14.28 13.53
CA ARG A 67 4.23 -15.16 12.46
C ARG A 67 4.56 -14.51 11.12
N PRO A 68 5.22 -15.22 10.18
CA PRO A 68 5.46 -14.66 8.85
C PRO A 68 4.15 -14.57 8.06
N ASP A 69 3.92 -13.48 7.40
CA ASP A 69 3.18 -13.23 6.16
C ASP A 69 2.45 -11.86 6.02
N PRO A 70 2.30 -11.34 4.79
CA PRO A 70 2.20 -9.91 4.53
C PRO A 70 0.78 -9.32 4.53
N PRO A 71 0.54 -8.15 5.02
CA PRO A 71 0.29 -6.94 4.22
C PRO A 71 1.30 -5.84 4.49
N SER A 72 1.49 -4.92 3.54
CA SER A 72 2.47 -3.84 3.62
C SER A 72 1.87 -2.51 4.02
N LEU A 73 2.72 -1.63 4.50
CA LEU A 73 2.41 -0.25 4.86
C LEU A 73 3.33 0.71 4.11
N HIS A 74 2.74 1.80 3.58
CA HIS A 74 3.49 2.93 3.04
C HIS A 74 3.83 3.92 4.15
N THR A 75 5.10 4.34 4.25
CA THR A 75 5.55 5.37 5.19
C THR A 75 6.54 6.34 4.53
N THR A 76 6.56 7.57 5.01
CA THR A 76 7.48 8.60 4.52
C THR A 76 8.82 8.61 5.24
N ASP A 77 9.00 7.79 6.29
CA ASP A 77 10.19 7.81 7.14
C ASP A 77 10.83 6.42 7.26
N ALA A 78 12.06 6.29 6.75
CA ALA A 78 12.81 5.04 6.82
C ALA A 78 13.15 4.60 8.27
N GLU A 79 13.11 5.50 9.24
CA GLU A 79 13.39 5.19 10.65
C GLU A 79 12.31 4.31 11.30
N VAL A 80 11.11 4.21 10.71
CA VAL A 80 10.00 3.39 11.23
C VAL A 80 9.82 2.07 10.49
N VAL A 81 10.67 1.75 9.51
CA VAL A 81 10.58 0.52 8.72
C VAL A 81 10.69 -0.73 9.60
N GLU A 82 11.73 -0.81 10.43
CA GLU A 82 11.92 -1.96 11.31
C GLU A 82 10.76 -2.17 12.30
N PRO A 83 10.27 -1.15 13.03
CA PRO A 83 9.06 -1.27 13.84
C PRO A 83 7.84 -1.76 13.08
N LEU A 84 7.63 -1.29 11.84
CA LEU A 84 6.50 -1.69 11.02
C LEU A 84 6.63 -3.14 10.53
N LEU A 85 7.81 -3.55 10.05
CA LEU A 85 8.07 -4.96 9.74
C LEU A 85 7.85 -5.83 10.98
N GLY A 86 8.22 -5.34 12.17
CA GLY A 86 7.97 -6.01 13.44
C GLY A 86 6.48 -6.22 13.78
N LEU A 87 5.58 -5.46 13.20
CA LEU A 87 4.12 -5.68 13.31
C LEU A 87 3.62 -6.85 12.45
N GLY A 88 4.49 -7.43 11.62
CA GLY A 88 4.16 -8.52 10.72
C GLY A 88 3.83 -8.08 9.29
N PHE A 89 4.16 -6.85 8.89
CA PHE A 89 4.15 -6.49 7.47
C PHE A 89 5.24 -7.25 6.73
N GLY A 90 4.93 -7.81 5.55
CA GLY A 90 5.91 -8.50 4.71
C GLY A 90 6.81 -7.54 3.94
N PHE A 91 6.36 -6.31 3.73
CA PHE A 91 7.13 -5.22 3.13
C PHE A 91 6.63 -3.86 3.60
N VAL A 92 7.50 -2.87 3.51
CA VAL A 92 7.21 -1.46 3.82
C VAL A 92 7.71 -0.59 2.67
N GLU A 93 6.85 0.27 2.13
CA GLU A 93 7.22 1.24 1.11
C GLU A 93 7.49 2.61 1.77
N VAL A 94 8.69 3.16 1.58
CA VAL A 94 9.08 4.48 2.09
C VAL A 94 9.02 5.53 0.99
N GLY A 95 8.64 6.74 1.31
CA GLY A 95 8.58 7.86 0.34
C GLY A 95 7.23 8.58 0.35
N SER A 96 6.93 9.41 -0.67
CA SER A 96 7.78 9.60 -1.87
C SER A 96 9.00 10.45 -1.54
N ILE A 97 10.15 10.02 -2.04
CA ILE A 97 11.43 10.70 -1.86
C ILE A 97 11.72 11.53 -3.12
N THR A 98 12.02 12.82 -2.92
CA THR A 98 12.37 13.74 -4.01
C THR A 98 13.88 13.97 -4.02
N PRO A 99 14.50 14.32 -5.18
CA PRO A 99 15.93 14.62 -5.28
C PRO A 99 16.41 15.64 -4.24
N GLN A 100 15.76 16.78 -4.20
CA GLN A 100 16.06 17.85 -3.24
C GLN A 100 15.04 17.85 -2.09
N PRO A 101 15.44 18.30 -0.89
CA PRO A 101 14.51 18.52 0.20
C PRO A 101 13.41 19.51 -0.20
N GLN A 102 12.16 19.21 0.18
CA GLN A 102 11.05 20.17 -0.01
C GLN A 102 10.00 20.01 1.11
N PRO A 103 9.37 21.12 1.54
CA PRO A 103 8.41 21.11 2.64
C PRO A 103 7.06 20.46 2.27
N GLY A 104 6.78 20.31 0.98
CA GLY A 104 5.45 19.98 0.47
C GLY A 104 4.51 21.20 0.44
N ASN A 105 3.20 20.92 0.40
CA ASN A 105 2.19 21.97 0.36
C ASN A 105 1.95 22.59 1.76
N PRO A 106 1.41 23.83 1.83
CA PRO A 106 1.07 24.48 3.11
C PRO A 106 0.09 23.66 3.95
N LYS A 107 0.19 23.83 5.27
CA LYS A 107 -0.76 23.27 6.24
C LYS A 107 -2.00 24.19 6.41
N PRO A 108 -3.20 23.63 6.74
CA PRO A 108 -3.53 22.22 6.95
C PRO A 108 -3.56 21.47 5.62
N ARG A 109 -3.10 20.23 5.61
CA ARG A 109 -2.94 19.42 4.39
C ARG A 109 -3.35 17.94 4.54
N ALA A 110 -3.95 17.61 5.67
CA ALA A 110 -4.52 16.29 5.90
C ALA A 110 -5.80 16.41 6.73
N PHE A 111 -6.88 15.78 6.27
CA PHE A 111 -8.23 15.87 6.84
C PHE A 111 -8.80 14.49 6.99
N ARG A 112 -9.33 14.16 8.16
CA ARG A 112 -9.98 12.88 8.45
C ARG A 112 -11.48 13.02 8.46
N ILE A 113 -12.16 12.08 7.81
CA ILE A 113 -13.61 11.89 7.87
C ILE A 113 -13.82 10.55 8.58
N ILE A 114 -13.95 10.61 9.91
CA ILE A 114 -13.85 9.44 10.80
C ILE A 114 -14.98 8.45 10.51
N GLU A 115 -16.21 8.93 10.34
CA GLU A 115 -17.41 8.13 10.12
C GLU A 115 -17.29 7.28 8.84
N GLN A 116 -16.57 7.79 7.87
CA GLN A 116 -16.35 7.14 6.58
C GLN A 116 -15.01 6.37 6.49
N GLY A 117 -14.21 6.38 7.56
CA GLY A 117 -12.86 5.79 7.51
C GLY A 117 -12.00 6.36 6.39
N ALA A 118 -12.14 7.67 6.12
CA ALA A 118 -11.57 8.35 4.98
C ALA A 118 -10.57 9.43 5.38
N VAL A 119 -9.59 9.68 4.51
CA VAL A 119 -8.62 10.76 4.64
C VAL A 119 -8.51 11.51 3.31
N ILE A 120 -8.60 12.84 3.35
CA ILE A 120 -8.23 13.71 2.23
C ILE A 120 -6.86 14.31 2.56
N ASN A 121 -5.90 14.21 1.64
CA ASN A 121 -4.58 14.78 1.84
C ASN A 121 -4.08 15.53 0.60
N ARG A 122 -3.24 16.54 0.85
CA ARG A 122 -2.52 17.33 -0.15
C ARG A 122 -1.08 17.56 0.26
N TYR A 123 -0.36 16.52 0.69
CA TYR A 123 1.02 16.66 1.18
C TYR A 123 1.98 17.26 0.16
N GLY A 124 1.90 16.86 -1.13
CA GLY A 124 2.73 17.42 -2.20
C GLY A 124 4.20 16.98 -2.09
N PHE A 125 4.44 15.72 -1.72
CA PHE A 125 5.76 15.12 -1.59
C PHE A 125 6.69 15.90 -0.64
N ASN A 126 6.26 16.12 0.62
CA ASN A 126 7.19 16.58 1.65
C ASN A 126 8.30 15.55 1.83
N SER A 127 9.55 15.96 1.62
CA SER A 127 10.70 15.07 1.59
C SER A 127 11.93 15.75 2.18
N LYS A 128 12.80 14.96 2.81
CA LYS A 128 14.12 15.40 3.28
C LYS A 128 15.21 15.25 2.20
N GLY A 129 14.83 14.83 0.99
CA GLY A 129 15.71 14.62 -0.15
C GLY A 129 16.39 13.25 -0.16
N VAL A 130 16.94 12.91 -1.34
CA VAL A 130 17.57 11.58 -1.56
C VAL A 130 18.77 11.33 -0.67
N ASP A 131 19.60 12.34 -0.37
CA ASP A 131 20.83 12.15 0.42
C ASP A 131 20.49 11.77 1.87
N ALA A 132 19.50 12.44 2.47
CA ALA A 132 19.02 12.08 3.80
C ALA A 132 18.36 10.69 3.85
N ALA A 133 17.65 10.32 2.79
CA ALA A 133 17.03 9.00 2.66
C ALA A 133 18.10 7.90 2.49
N ALA A 134 19.11 8.14 1.64
CA ALA A 134 20.19 7.19 1.39
C ALA A 134 20.95 6.82 2.70
N LEU A 135 21.30 7.81 3.52
CA LEU A 135 21.96 7.57 4.80
C LEU A 135 21.13 6.65 5.72
N ARG A 136 19.82 6.87 5.80
CA ARG A 136 18.95 6.09 6.66
C ARG A 136 18.69 4.69 6.12
N LEU A 137 18.52 4.55 4.82
CA LEU A 137 18.32 3.25 4.19
C LEU A 137 19.58 2.40 4.24
N ALA A 138 20.75 3.00 4.04
CA ALA A 138 22.05 2.31 4.22
C ALA A 138 22.23 1.81 5.66
N GLU A 139 21.90 2.62 6.67
CA GLU A 139 21.96 2.18 8.07
C GLU A 139 20.94 1.07 8.36
N LEU A 140 19.71 1.18 7.81
CA LEU A 140 18.69 0.15 7.93
C LEU A 140 19.17 -1.17 7.30
N ARG A 141 19.77 -1.12 6.10
CA ARG A 141 20.33 -2.28 5.42
C ARG A 141 21.47 -2.90 6.22
N ARG A 142 22.40 -2.09 6.71
CA ARG A 142 23.50 -2.55 7.57
C ARG A 142 22.97 -3.33 8.78
N ARG A 143 21.95 -2.79 9.48
CA ARG A 143 21.32 -3.46 10.63
C ARG A 143 20.61 -4.75 10.25
N ARG A 144 19.94 -4.76 9.09
CA ARG A 144 19.27 -5.96 8.57
C ARG A 144 20.27 -7.08 8.27
N ASP A 145 21.39 -6.73 7.69
CA ASP A 145 22.41 -7.69 7.25
C ASP A 145 23.36 -8.12 8.39
N GLU A 146 23.29 -7.47 9.57
CA GLU A 146 24.10 -7.81 10.74
C GLU A 146 23.65 -9.12 11.38
N PRO A 147 24.51 -10.14 11.46
CA PRO A 147 24.17 -11.42 12.06
C PRO A 147 23.72 -11.27 13.53
N GLY A 148 22.57 -11.84 13.87
CA GLY A 148 22.05 -11.78 15.24
C GLY A 148 21.40 -10.46 15.65
N SER A 149 21.19 -9.53 14.72
CA SER A 149 20.54 -8.23 14.97
C SER A 149 19.10 -8.36 15.50
N GLY A 150 18.44 -9.51 15.26
CA GLY A 150 17.02 -9.69 15.55
C GLY A 150 16.12 -8.80 14.67
N PHE A 151 16.64 -8.33 13.52
CA PHE A 151 15.85 -7.56 12.55
C PHE A 151 14.70 -8.41 12.04
N PRO A 152 13.44 -7.89 12.01
CA PRO A 152 12.33 -8.64 11.45
C PRO A 152 12.53 -8.81 9.93
N GLY A 153 12.19 -9.98 9.41
CA GLY A 153 12.20 -10.23 7.96
C GLY A 153 11.23 -9.31 7.22
N GLY A 154 11.50 -9.06 5.93
CA GLY A 154 10.63 -8.28 5.07
C GLY A 154 11.40 -7.42 4.08
N LEU A 155 10.66 -6.84 3.11
CA LEU A 155 11.24 -6.05 2.02
C LEU A 155 11.04 -4.54 2.25
N VAL A 156 11.92 -3.74 1.68
CA VAL A 156 11.87 -2.28 1.75
C VAL A 156 11.78 -1.71 0.34
N GLY A 157 10.60 -1.19 -0.01
CA GLY A 157 10.38 -0.47 -1.24
C GLY A 157 10.70 1.01 -1.11
N VAL A 158 11.21 1.61 -2.17
CA VAL A 158 11.48 3.04 -2.24
C VAL A 158 10.64 3.70 -3.31
N ASN A 159 9.70 4.54 -2.88
CA ASN A 159 8.83 5.32 -3.73
C ASN A 159 9.53 6.64 -4.10
N LEU A 160 9.75 6.82 -5.39
CA LEU A 160 10.44 7.99 -5.96
C LEU A 160 9.41 9.01 -6.44
N GLY A 161 9.70 10.29 -6.23
CA GLY A 161 8.90 11.40 -6.70
C GLY A 161 9.75 12.54 -7.25
N LYS A 162 9.16 13.37 -8.11
CA LYS A 162 9.84 14.56 -8.59
C LYS A 162 9.68 15.75 -7.66
N ASN A 163 10.64 16.68 -7.67
CA ASN A 163 10.48 17.96 -7.01
C ASN A 163 9.36 18.80 -7.66
N LYS A 164 8.67 19.60 -6.84
CA LYS A 164 7.54 20.42 -7.31
C LYS A 164 7.95 21.40 -8.40
N THR A 165 9.14 21.98 -8.28
CA THR A 165 9.68 22.99 -9.18
C THR A 165 10.56 22.42 -10.30
N SER A 166 10.78 21.10 -10.34
CA SER A 166 11.56 20.47 -11.41
C SER A 166 10.79 20.47 -12.72
N GLU A 167 11.46 20.82 -13.80
CA GLU A 167 10.94 20.74 -15.17
C GLU A 167 11.27 19.40 -15.83
N ASP A 168 12.38 18.76 -15.43
CA ASP A 168 12.81 17.44 -15.91
C ASP A 168 12.46 16.34 -14.91
N ALA A 169 11.27 15.76 -15.10
CA ALA A 169 10.82 14.65 -14.27
C ALA A 169 11.73 13.42 -14.42
N ALA A 170 12.22 13.12 -15.61
CA ALA A 170 13.04 11.94 -15.86
C ALA A 170 14.38 12.03 -15.10
N ALA A 171 15.03 13.20 -15.12
CA ALA A 171 16.24 13.45 -14.35
C ALA A 171 16.02 13.25 -12.84
N ASP A 172 14.89 13.70 -12.30
CA ASP A 172 14.55 13.54 -10.88
C ASP A 172 14.43 12.07 -10.48
N TYR A 173 13.70 11.26 -11.24
CA TYR A 173 13.56 9.84 -10.99
C TYR A 173 14.88 9.09 -11.18
N CYS A 174 15.67 9.42 -12.20
CA CYS A 174 16.99 8.84 -12.44
C CYS A 174 17.95 9.15 -11.29
N GLN A 175 17.95 10.37 -10.75
CA GLN A 175 18.74 10.72 -9.56
C GLN A 175 18.30 9.89 -8.35
N GLY A 176 17.00 9.70 -8.14
CA GLY A 176 16.47 8.83 -7.10
C GLY A 176 16.98 7.39 -7.23
N VAL A 177 16.96 6.83 -8.44
CA VAL A 177 17.48 5.48 -8.71
C VAL A 177 18.98 5.39 -8.42
N MET A 178 19.78 6.34 -8.92
CA MET A 178 21.24 6.32 -8.71
C MET A 178 21.62 6.37 -7.22
N LYS A 179 20.87 7.11 -6.41
CA LYS A 179 21.15 7.31 -4.99
C LYS A 179 20.59 6.20 -4.10
N LEU A 180 19.44 5.65 -4.43
CA LEU A 180 18.66 4.78 -3.53
C LEU A 180 18.53 3.34 -4.04
N GLY A 181 18.87 3.07 -5.31
CA GLY A 181 18.63 1.78 -5.92
C GLY A 181 19.34 0.61 -5.23
N ARG A 182 20.53 0.84 -4.66
CA ARG A 182 21.26 -0.21 -3.91
C ARG A 182 20.67 -0.50 -2.54
N GLU A 183 19.92 0.43 -1.98
CA GLU A 183 19.37 0.34 -0.63
C GLU A 183 17.92 -0.17 -0.63
N ALA A 184 17.33 -0.33 -1.81
CA ALA A 184 15.94 -0.74 -2.00
C ALA A 184 15.83 -2.20 -2.43
N ASP A 185 14.84 -2.91 -1.90
CA ASP A 185 14.46 -4.23 -2.42
C ASP A 185 13.54 -4.11 -3.64
N TYR A 186 12.88 -2.98 -3.84
CA TYR A 186 12.20 -2.57 -5.09
C TYR A 186 12.08 -1.05 -5.18
N LEU A 187 11.94 -0.52 -6.39
CA LEU A 187 11.79 0.90 -6.69
C LEU A 187 10.42 1.19 -7.28
N VAL A 188 9.86 2.35 -6.98
CA VAL A 188 8.56 2.78 -7.50
C VAL A 188 8.65 4.13 -8.18
N ILE A 189 8.25 4.21 -9.44
CA ILE A 189 8.01 5.46 -10.17
C ILE A 189 6.60 5.94 -9.81
N ASN A 190 6.50 6.95 -8.94
CA ASN A 190 5.20 7.48 -8.53
C ASN A 190 4.79 8.67 -9.39
N ILE A 191 3.98 8.41 -10.41
CA ILE A 191 3.43 9.41 -11.35
C ILE A 191 1.96 9.74 -11.08
N SER A 192 1.43 9.35 -9.94
CA SER A 192 -0.02 9.28 -9.71
C SER A 192 -0.54 10.25 -8.65
N SER A 193 0.34 10.96 -7.92
CA SER A 193 -0.12 11.91 -6.90
C SER A 193 -0.88 13.09 -7.52
N PRO A 194 -2.10 13.40 -7.02
CA PRO A 194 -2.84 14.57 -7.48
C PRO A 194 -2.31 15.89 -6.91
N ASN A 195 -1.35 15.80 -5.97
CA ASN A 195 -0.93 16.90 -5.13
C ASN A 195 0.35 17.61 -5.64
N THR A 196 0.89 17.15 -6.76
CA THR A 196 2.04 17.73 -7.45
C THR A 196 1.61 18.15 -8.86
N PRO A 197 1.68 19.44 -9.21
CA PRO A 197 1.25 19.94 -10.52
C PRO A 197 1.92 19.20 -11.67
N GLY A 198 1.16 18.84 -12.69
CA GLY A 198 1.64 18.19 -13.91
C GLY A 198 2.09 16.73 -13.76
N LEU A 199 2.14 16.19 -12.54
CA LEU A 199 2.65 14.84 -12.32
C LEU A 199 1.84 13.76 -13.04
N ARG A 200 0.51 13.84 -12.99
CA ARG A 200 -0.38 12.88 -13.64
C ARG A 200 -0.33 12.91 -15.16
N ALA A 201 0.15 13.99 -15.76
CA ALA A 201 0.39 14.06 -17.21
C ALA A 201 1.47 13.03 -17.66
N LEU A 202 2.36 12.63 -16.75
CA LEU A 202 3.36 11.58 -17.00
C LEU A 202 2.74 10.19 -17.20
N GLN A 203 1.45 10.00 -16.96
CA GLN A 203 0.71 8.77 -17.25
C GLN A 203 0.29 8.67 -18.74
N GLY A 204 0.39 9.77 -19.49
CA GLY A 204 0.21 9.75 -20.94
C GLY A 204 1.22 8.82 -21.62
N ARG A 205 0.80 8.14 -22.69
CA ARG A 205 1.57 7.05 -23.34
C ARG A 205 3.02 7.44 -23.64
N LYS A 206 3.22 8.56 -24.33
CA LYS A 206 4.54 9.02 -24.78
C LYS A 206 5.44 9.42 -23.62
N GLU A 207 4.87 10.16 -22.68
CA GLU A 207 5.55 10.65 -21.48
C GLU A 207 5.95 9.47 -20.58
N LEU A 208 5.05 8.51 -20.38
CA LEU A 208 5.30 7.31 -19.59
C LEU A 208 6.38 6.44 -20.25
N GLU A 209 6.31 6.23 -21.55
CA GLU A 209 7.30 5.44 -22.27
C GLU A 209 8.70 6.05 -22.14
N THR A 210 8.82 7.37 -22.35
CA THR A 210 10.08 8.10 -22.23
C THR A 210 10.64 8.01 -20.81
N LEU A 211 9.79 8.25 -19.82
CA LEU A 211 10.17 8.21 -18.41
C LEU A 211 10.65 6.82 -17.98
N VAL A 212 9.84 5.78 -18.22
CA VAL A 212 10.16 4.40 -17.83
C VAL A 212 11.45 3.95 -18.51
N LYS A 213 11.62 4.24 -19.80
CA LYS A 213 12.85 3.92 -20.54
C LYS A 213 14.08 4.55 -19.89
N SER A 214 14.03 5.86 -19.57
CA SER A 214 15.16 6.58 -18.97
C SER A 214 15.50 6.01 -17.58
N VAL A 215 14.49 5.81 -16.74
CA VAL A 215 14.67 5.30 -15.37
C VAL A 215 15.20 3.87 -15.38
N LYS A 216 14.68 3.02 -16.28
CA LYS A 216 15.14 1.63 -16.43
C LYS A 216 16.57 1.56 -16.93
N GLN A 217 16.92 2.38 -17.93
CA GLN A 217 18.30 2.47 -18.43
C GLN A 217 19.27 2.93 -17.33
N THR A 218 18.86 3.89 -16.51
CA THR A 218 19.66 4.34 -15.35
C THR A 218 19.87 3.21 -14.35
N ARG A 219 18.82 2.47 -13.96
CA ARG A 219 18.92 1.33 -13.04
C ARG A 219 19.83 0.24 -13.60
N ASP A 220 19.59 -0.16 -14.83
CA ASP A 220 20.31 -1.28 -15.46
C ASP A 220 21.77 -0.92 -15.75
N GLY A 221 22.07 0.37 -15.99
CA GLY A 221 23.42 0.90 -16.21
C GLY A 221 24.25 1.12 -14.94
N MET A 222 23.67 0.94 -13.75
CA MET A 222 24.44 1.03 -12.51
C MET A 222 25.42 -0.16 -12.39
N ALA A 223 26.59 0.08 -11.78
CA ALA A 223 27.57 -0.98 -11.52
C ALA A 223 27.08 -1.90 -10.39
N TRP A 224 26.34 -2.95 -10.72
CA TRP A 224 25.91 -3.98 -9.77
C TRP A 224 27.07 -4.92 -9.44
N GLY A 225 27.19 -5.35 -8.18
CA GLY A 225 28.19 -6.31 -7.75
C GLY A 225 27.97 -7.70 -8.35
N LYS A 226 29.00 -8.53 -8.30
CA LYS A 226 28.91 -9.93 -8.79
C LYS A 226 27.85 -10.69 -7.98
N GLY A 227 26.77 -11.11 -8.67
CA GLY A 227 25.63 -11.79 -8.04
C GLY A 227 24.52 -10.88 -7.52
N GLU A 228 24.69 -9.55 -7.57
CA GLU A 228 23.62 -8.59 -7.32
C GLU A 228 22.72 -8.48 -8.57
N THR A 229 21.41 -8.40 -8.35
CA THR A 229 20.43 -8.09 -9.39
C THR A 229 19.85 -6.71 -9.16
N PRO A 230 19.59 -5.92 -10.21
CA PRO A 230 18.87 -4.66 -10.09
C PRO A 230 17.54 -4.86 -9.35
N PRO A 231 17.15 -3.96 -8.43
CA PRO A 231 15.86 -4.06 -7.77
C PRO A 231 14.71 -3.94 -8.78
N PRO A 232 13.62 -4.70 -8.61
CA PRO A 232 12.42 -4.55 -9.42
C PRO A 232 11.95 -3.09 -9.49
N LEU A 233 11.49 -2.66 -10.66
CA LEU A 233 10.99 -1.31 -10.94
C LEU A 233 9.49 -1.37 -11.21
N LEU A 234 8.70 -0.75 -10.31
CA LEU A 234 7.25 -0.70 -10.38
C LEU A 234 6.77 0.70 -10.77
N VAL A 235 5.58 0.77 -11.37
CA VAL A 235 4.91 2.05 -11.67
C VAL A 235 3.63 2.16 -10.83
N LYS A 236 3.50 3.25 -10.05
CA LYS A 236 2.31 3.54 -9.24
C LYS A 236 1.38 4.49 -9.97
N ILE A 237 0.17 4.03 -10.27
CA ILE A 237 -0.82 4.72 -11.10
C ILE A 237 -1.98 5.30 -10.28
N ALA A 238 -2.68 6.28 -10.87
CA ALA A 238 -3.88 6.87 -10.30
C ALA A 238 -5.10 5.95 -10.50
N PRO A 239 -6.15 6.10 -9.69
CA PRO A 239 -7.42 5.40 -9.94
C PRO A 239 -8.33 6.15 -10.90
N ASP A 240 -8.08 7.45 -11.15
CA ASP A 240 -8.92 8.33 -11.98
C ASP A 240 -8.45 8.27 -13.44
N LEU A 241 -8.48 7.07 -14.05
CA LEU A 241 -8.02 6.81 -15.41
C LEU A 241 -9.20 6.46 -16.31
N THR A 242 -9.13 6.85 -17.57
CA THR A 242 -10.04 6.37 -18.60
C THR A 242 -9.61 4.99 -19.11
N ASP A 243 -10.49 4.29 -19.81
CA ASP A 243 -10.17 2.99 -20.44
C ASP A 243 -8.98 3.11 -21.41
N VAL A 244 -8.86 4.25 -22.10
CA VAL A 244 -7.74 4.52 -23.02
C VAL A 244 -6.44 4.70 -22.23
N ASP A 245 -6.45 5.47 -21.14
CA ASP A 245 -5.28 5.65 -20.28
C ASP A 245 -4.80 4.30 -19.72
N MET A 246 -5.72 3.47 -19.23
CA MET A 246 -5.41 2.14 -18.70
C MET A 246 -4.79 1.22 -19.78
N ALA A 247 -5.33 1.25 -20.98
CA ALA A 247 -4.81 0.46 -22.10
C ALA A 247 -3.39 0.93 -22.52
N ASP A 248 -3.16 2.24 -22.55
CA ASP A 248 -1.85 2.81 -22.85
C ASP A 248 -0.82 2.50 -21.77
N ILE A 249 -1.18 2.63 -20.49
CA ILE A 249 -0.30 2.27 -19.37
C ILE A 249 0.06 0.78 -19.43
N ALA A 250 -0.92 -0.10 -19.66
CA ALA A 250 -0.68 -1.54 -19.76
C ALA A 250 0.26 -1.88 -20.93
N ALA A 251 0.04 -1.26 -22.10
CA ALA A 251 0.87 -1.46 -23.28
C ALA A 251 2.31 -0.99 -23.03
N VAL A 252 2.51 0.19 -22.46
CA VAL A 252 3.84 0.72 -22.12
C VAL A 252 4.52 -0.15 -21.06
N ALA A 253 3.80 -0.55 -20.01
CA ALA A 253 4.35 -1.37 -18.95
C ALA A 253 4.86 -2.72 -19.46
N LEU A 254 4.10 -3.37 -20.35
CA LEU A 254 4.50 -4.63 -21.00
C LEU A 254 5.65 -4.44 -21.98
N HIS A 255 5.59 -3.40 -22.83
CA HIS A 255 6.60 -3.14 -23.86
C HIS A 255 7.95 -2.74 -23.28
N GLN A 256 7.95 -1.85 -22.27
CA GLN A 256 9.19 -1.43 -21.61
C GLN A 256 9.70 -2.46 -20.59
N GLY A 257 8.90 -3.49 -20.27
CA GLY A 257 9.25 -4.55 -19.34
C GLY A 257 9.48 -3.99 -17.93
N VAL A 258 8.50 -3.26 -17.38
CA VAL A 258 8.48 -2.95 -15.94
C VAL A 258 8.20 -4.23 -15.16
N ASP A 259 8.69 -4.27 -13.92
CA ASP A 259 8.61 -5.49 -13.11
C ASP A 259 7.27 -5.65 -12.39
N GLY A 260 6.44 -4.59 -12.36
CA GLY A 260 5.09 -4.63 -11.77
C GLY A 260 4.40 -3.28 -11.73
N LEU A 261 3.17 -3.28 -11.24
CA LEU A 261 2.33 -2.09 -11.07
C LEU A 261 1.88 -1.96 -9.61
N ILE A 262 1.65 -0.72 -9.16
CA ILE A 262 0.94 -0.44 -7.90
C ILE A 262 -0.37 0.28 -8.22
N VAL A 263 -1.49 -0.36 -7.89
CA VAL A 263 -2.85 0.08 -8.22
C VAL A 263 -3.68 0.16 -6.95
N SER A 264 -3.95 1.35 -6.42
CA SER A 264 -3.74 2.66 -6.98
C SER A 264 -3.29 3.68 -5.92
N ASN A 265 -2.99 4.90 -6.37
CA ASN A 265 -2.87 6.08 -5.51
C ASN A 265 -4.27 6.57 -5.06
N THR A 266 -4.34 7.74 -4.44
CA THR A 266 -5.57 8.41 -3.99
C THR A 266 -6.38 8.95 -5.18
N THR A 267 -7.71 9.12 -5.00
CA THR A 267 -8.61 9.67 -6.02
C THR A 267 -8.92 11.15 -5.79
N ILE A 268 -9.19 11.87 -6.88
CA ILE A 268 -9.76 13.22 -6.84
C ILE A 268 -11.28 13.20 -6.81
N THR A 269 -11.91 12.05 -7.05
CA THR A 269 -13.37 11.91 -6.96
C THR A 269 -13.87 12.01 -5.52
N ARG A 270 -15.13 12.35 -5.37
CA ARG A 270 -15.80 12.48 -4.08
C ARG A 270 -17.11 11.70 -4.14
N PRO A 271 -17.09 10.37 -3.94
CA PRO A 271 -18.34 9.60 -3.88
C PRO A 271 -19.16 10.00 -2.66
N GLU A 272 -20.48 9.81 -2.72
CA GLU A 272 -21.30 9.93 -1.51
C GLU A 272 -20.96 8.84 -0.48
N PRO A 273 -21.02 9.15 0.82
CA PRO A 273 -21.43 10.43 1.43
C PRO A 273 -20.29 11.46 1.61
N ILE A 274 -19.11 11.26 1.01
CA ILE A 274 -17.97 12.19 1.14
C ILE A 274 -18.29 13.56 0.52
N ALA A 275 -18.99 13.57 -0.63
CA ALA A 275 -19.34 14.83 -1.34
C ALA A 275 -20.21 15.75 -0.47
N ALA A 276 -21.13 15.18 0.31
CA ALA A 276 -21.99 15.93 1.22
C ALA A 276 -21.30 16.36 2.53
N HIS A 277 -20.14 15.77 2.88
CA HIS A 277 -19.43 16.09 4.10
C HIS A 277 -18.70 17.45 4.00
N PRO A 278 -18.69 18.29 5.07
CA PRO A 278 -18.03 19.60 5.04
C PRO A 278 -16.57 19.56 4.54
N LEU A 279 -15.80 18.55 4.98
CA LEU A 279 -14.43 18.33 4.54
C LEU A 279 -14.33 17.71 3.13
N GLY A 280 -15.42 17.24 2.53
CA GLY A 280 -15.43 16.70 1.17
C GLY A 280 -15.02 17.71 0.09
N LYS A 281 -15.18 19.01 0.39
CA LYS A 281 -14.78 20.13 -0.49
C LYS A 281 -13.27 20.41 -0.47
N GLU A 282 -12.52 19.84 0.48
CA GLU A 282 -11.08 20.04 0.57
C GLU A 282 -10.36 19.49 -0.67
N ALA A 283 -9.43 20.29 -1.19
CA ALA A 283 -8.57 19.86 -2.28
C ALA A 283 -7.60 18.76 -1.80
N GLY A 284 -7.28 17.82 -2.69
CA GLY A 284 -6.35 16.74 -2.40
C GLY A 284 -6.88 15.37 -2.79
N GLY A 285 -6.08 14.35 -2.55
CA GLY A 285 -6.43 12.96 -2.82
C GLY A 285 -7.22 12.34 -1.68
N LEU A 286 -8.34 11.69 -2.01
CA LEU A 286 -9.16 10.90 -1.09
C LEU A 286 -8.61 9.48 -1.00
N SER A 287 -8.45 8.98 0.21
CA SER A 287 -8.02 7.62 0.55
C SER A 287 -8.92 7.00 1.64
N GLY A 288 -8.69 5.74 1.96
CA GLY A 288 -9.48 5.00 2.93
C GLY A 288 -10.65 4.26 2.29
N ARG A 289 -11.61 3.86 3.10
CA ARG A 289 -12.71 2.97 2.71
C ARG A 289 -13.44 3.36 1.43
N PRO A 290 -13.77 4.65 1.18
CA PRO A 290 -14.48 5.06 -0.03
C PRO A 290 -13.72 4.82 -1.35
N LEU A 291 -12.40 4.60 -1.29
CA LEU A 291 -11.58 4.33 -2.47
C LEU A 291 -11.63 2.86 -2.91
N PHE A 292 -12.15 1.95 -2.07
CA PHE A 292 -12.02 0.51 -2.27
C PHE A 292 -12.56 0.02 -3.60
N GLU A 293 -13.81 0.33 -3.91
CA GLU A 293 -14.47 -0.13 -5.14
C GLU A 293 -13.77 0.40 -6.39
N LEU A 294 -13.49 1.71 -6.45
CA LEU A 294 -12.81 2.32 -7.58
C LEU A 294 -11.42 1.70 -7.81
N SER A 295 -10.62 1.60 -6.76
CA SER A 295 -9.26 1.05 -6.88
C SER A 295 -9.23 -0.44 -7.21
N THR A 296 -10.24 -1.19 -6.78
CA THR A 296 -10.37 -2.62 -7.09
C THR A 296 -10.84 -2.85 -8.52
N GLY A 297 -11.73 -1.99 -9.04
CA GLY A 297 -12.14 -2.00 -10.45
C GLY A 297 -10.95 -1.73 -11.38
N VAL A 298 -10.20 -0.64 -11.14
CA VAL A 298 -8.99 -0.32 -11.91
C VAL A 298 -7.95 -1.44 -11.84
N LEU A 299 -7.79 -2.08 -10.67
CA LEU A 299 -6.89 -3.22 -10.52
C LEU A 299 -7.32 -4.40 -11.39
N ALA A 300 -8.61 -4.74 -11.38
CA ALA A 300 -9.15 -5.81 -12.21
C ALA A 300 -8.95 -5.54 -13.72
N ASP A 301 -9.17 -4.30 -14.15
CA ASP A 301 -8.96 -3.90 -15.53
C ASP A 301 -7.47 -3.96 -15.92
N MET A 302 -6.57 -3.48 -15.07
CA MET A 302 -5.11 -3.58 -15.30
C MET A 302 -4.64 -5.03 -15.35
N TYR A 303 -5.16 -5.90 -14.48
CA TYR A 303 -4.86 -7.34 -14.54
C TYR A 303 -5.30 -7.95 -15.88
N ARG A 304 -6.52 -7.64 -16.32
CA ARG A 304 -7.07 -8.09 -17.62
C ARG A 304 -6.25 -7.55 -18.79
N LEU A 305 -5.93 -6.25 -18.81
CA LEU A 305 -5.18 -5.58 -19.89
C LEU A 305 -3.74 -6.09 -20.00
N THR A 306 -3.11 -6.43 -18.89
CA THR A 306 -1.77 -7.03 -18.86
C THR A 306 -1.79 -8.55 -19.09
N GLY A 307 -2.98 -9.16 -19.16
CA GLY A 307 -3.13 -10.62 -19.30
C GLY A 307 -2.59 -11.37 -18.08
N GLY A 308 -2.55 -10.75 -16.91
CA GLY A 308 -1.99 -11.30 -15.69
C GLY A 308 -0.47 -11.52 -15.73
N LYS A 309 0.24 -10.93 -16.71
CA LYS A 309 1.70 -11.11 -16.90
C LYS A 309 2.53 -10.26 -15.94
N LEU A 310 1.98 -9.16 -15.43
CA LEU A 310 2.67 -8.28 -14.50
C LEU A 310 2.12 -8.48 -13.08
N PRO A 311 2.98 -8.66 -12.08
CA PRO A 311 2.57 -8.57 -10.68
C PRO A 311 1.94 -7.21 -10.37
N ILE A 312 0.87 -7.20 -9.60
CA ILE A 312 0.19 -5.96 -9.18
C ILE A 312 0.15 -5.91 -7.65
N ILE A 313 0.61 -4.81 -7.08
CA ILE A 313 0.35 -4.48 -5.66
C ILE A 313 -0.98 -3.73 -5.59
N GLY A 314 -1.98 -4.35 -4.96
CA GLY A 314 -3.31 -3.77 -4.79
C GLY A 314 -3.38 -2.82 -3.61
N VAL A 315 -3.71 -1.55 -3.86
CA VAL A 315 -3.79 -0.48 -2.85
C VAL A 315 -5.13 0.24 -2.93
N GLY A 316 -5.58 0.78 -1.80
CA GLY A 316 -6.76 1.62 -1.71
C GLY A 316 -7.94 0.93 -1.03
N GLY A 317 -8.33 1.47 0.12
CA GLY A 317 -9.51 1.07 0.88
C GLY A 317 -9.41 -0.23 1.68
N VAL A 318 -8.28 -0.91 1.68
CA VAL A 318 -8.09 -2.16 2.42
C VAL A 318 -8.14 -1.91 3.92
N SER A 319 -9.12 -2.54 4.61
CA SER A 319 -9.36 -2.42 6.04
C SER A 319 -9.71 -3.75 6.71
N SER A 320 -9.83 -4.84 5.94
CA SER A 320 -10.18 -6.19 6.43
C SER A 320 -9.50 -7.26 5.60
N GLY A 321 -9.51 -8.50 6.08
CA GLY A 321 -9.09 -9.66 5.30
C GLY A 321 -9.98 -9.89 4.07
N ALA A 322 -11.27 -9.53 4.15
CA ALA A 322 -12.18 -9.59 3.01
C ALA A 322 -11.77 -8.62 1.90
N ASP A 323 -11.40 -7.38 2.25
CA ASP A 323 -10.91 -6.40 1.28
C ASP A 323 -9.61 -6.86 0.62
N ALA A 324 -8.68 -7.38 1.42
CA ALA A 324 -7.43 -7.94 0.91
C ALA A 324 -7.69 -9.11 -0.05
N TYR A 325 -8.59 -10.02 0.33
CA TYR A 325 -8.98 -11.17 -0.47
C TYR A 325 -9.64 -10.76 -1.79
N ALA A 326 -10.55 -9.78 -1.76
CA ALA A 326 -11.18 -9.26 -2.98
C ALA A 326 -10.16 -8.67 -3.95
N LYS A 327 -9.17 -7.90 -3.47
CA LYS A 327 -8.09 -7.40 -4.32
C LYS A 327 -7.23 -8.51 -4.91
N ILE A 328 -6.92 -9.55 -4.14
CA ILE A 328 -6.18 -10.72 -4.62
C ILE A 328 -6.95 -11.43 -5.72
N ARG A 329 -8.22 -11.70 -5.52
CA ARG A 329 -9.10 -12.34 -6.53
C ARG A 329 -9.26 -11.50 -7.78
N ALA A 330 -9.25 -10.18 -7.64
CA ALA A 330 -9.26 -9.23 -8.77
C ALA A 330 -7.92 -9.16 -9.53
N GLY A 331 -6.83 -9.73 -9.00
CA GLY A 331 -5.54 -9.84 -9.68
C GLY A 331 -4.33 -9.29 -8.91
N ALA A 332 -4.49 -8.83 -7.67
CA ALA A 332 -3.36 -8.40 -6.86
C ALA A 332 -2.50 -9.58 -6.42
N SER A 333 -1.19 -9.49 -6.66
CA SER A 333 -0.19 -10.43 -6.13
C SER A 333 0.16 -10.11 -4.67
N LEU A 334 0.16 -8.84 -4.32
CA LEU A 334 0.42 -8.31 -2.99
C LEU A 334 -0.63 -7.23 -2.67
N VAL A 335 -0.81 -6.93 -1.38
CA VAL A 335 -1.76 -5.91 -0.92
C VAL A 335 -1.04 -4.91 -0.03
N GLU A 336 -1.29 -3.62 -0.24
CA GLU A 336 -0.75 -2.51 0.53
C GLU A 336 -1.89 -1.73 1.19
N LEU A 337 -1.68 -1.24 2.41
CA LEU A 337 -2.65 -0.43 3.13
C LEU A 337 -1.97 0.75 3.83
N TYR A 338 -2.74 1.81 4.09
CA TYR A 338 -2.26 2.97 4.84
C TYR A 338 -3.34 3.56 5.75
N SER A 339 -4.43 4.10 5.19
CA SER A 339 -5.44 4.86 5.94
C SER A 339 -6.08 4.05 7.06
N ALA A 340 -6.39 2.77 6.82
CA ALA A 340 -7.00 1.91 7.82
C ALA A 340 -6.10 1.72 9.05
N PHE A 341 -4.78 1.64 8.85
CA PHE A 341 -3.82 1.54 9.94
C PHE A 341 -3.82 2.79 10.83
N ALA A 342 -3.99 3.98 10.25
CA ALA A 342 -4.11 5.23 11.01
C ALA A 342 -5.40 5.29 11.86
N PHE A 343 -6.44 4.54 11.49
CA PHE A 343 -7.70 4.46 12.24
C PHE A 343 -7.71 3.34 13.28
N GLU A 344 -7.17 2.16 12.95
CA GLU A 344 -7.31 0.95 13.77
C GLU A 344 -6.05 0.57 14.55
N GLY A 345 -4.90 1.10 14.15
CA GLY A 345 -3.62 0.85 14.81
C GLY A 345 -3.06 -0.56 14.57
N PRO A 346 -2.08 -0.97 15.39
CA PRO A 346 -1.28 -2.19 15.15
C PRO A 346 -2.05 -3.49 15.03
N LYS A 347 -3.15 -3.67 15.73
CA LYS A 347 -3.95 -4.92 15.69
C LYS A 347 -4.57 -5.22 14.33
N LEU A 348 -4.64 -4.22 13.43
CA LEU A 348 -5.17 -4.39 12.08
C LEU A 348 -4.40 -5.47 11.31
N VAL A 349 -3.07 -5.47 11.40
CA VAL A 349 -2.20 -6.37 10.62
C VAL A 349 -2.47 -7.85 10.93
N PRO A 350 -2.33 -8.32 12.18
CA PRO A 350 -2.61 -9.73 12.50
C PRO A 350 -4.07 -10.10 12.28
N ARG A 351 -5.01 -9.14 12.38
CA ARG A 351 -6.43 -9.38 12.07
C ARG A 351 -6.63 -9.69 10.60
N ILE A 352 -6.14 -8.85 9.70
CA ILE A 352 -6.25 -9.05 8.24
C ILE A 352 -5.63 -10.39 7.84
N LYS A 353 -4.46 -10.74 8.37
CA LYS A 353 -3.78 -12.01 8.06
C LYS A 353 -4.63 -13.23 8.44
N ARG A 354 -5.22 -13.23 9.64
CA ARG A 354 -6.10 -14.33 10.08
C ARG A 354 -7.37 -14.44 9.23
N GLU A 355 -8.02 -13.31 8.96
CA GLU A 355 -9.22 -13.26 8.14
C GLU A 355 -8.93 -13.74 6.70
N LEU A 356 -7.83 -13.27 6.10
CA LEU A 356 -7.41 -13.69 4.76
C LEU A 356 -7.11 -15.19 4.70
N ALA A 357 -6.38 -15.73 5.67
CA ALA A 357 -6.08 -17.16 5.74
C ALA A 357 -7.36 -18.01 5.81
N ALA A 358 -8.34 -17.58 6.62
CA ALA A 358 -9.63 -18.27 6.73
C ALA A 358 -10.42 -18.24 5.41
N LEU A 359 -10.38 -17.11 4.68
CA LEU A 359 -11.08 -16.97 3.39
C LEU A 359 -10.43 -17.83 2.30
N LEU A 360 -9.10 -17.87 2.23
CA LEU A 360 -8.38 -18.76 1.32
C LEU A 360 -8.75 -20.24 1.57
N GLN A 361 -8.70 -20.66 2.83
CA GLN A 361 -9.05 -22.02 3.22
C GLN A 361 -10.52 -22.36 2.91
N ARG A 362 -11.46 -21.46 3.18
CA ARG A 362 -12.89 -21.64 2.88
C ARG A 362 -13.13 -21.90 1.39
N ASP A 363 -12.41 -21.18 0.50
CA ASP A 363 -12.58 -21.26 -0.94
C ASP A 363 -11.64 -22.30 -1.60
N GLY A 364 -10.89 -23.09 -0.79
CA GLY A 364 -10.06 -24.19 -1.24
C GLY A 364 -8.72 -23.80 -1.86
N PHE A 365 -8.24 -22.59 -1.61
CA PHE A 365 -6.91 -22.14 -2.05
C PHE A 365 -5.84 -22.52 -1.01
N ASN A 366 -4.74 -23.13 -1.45
CA ASN A 366 -3.61 -23.46 -0.60
C ASN A 366 -2.64 -22.30 -0.40
N SER A 367 -2.71 -21.27 -1.26
CA SER A 367 -1.85 -20.10 -1.21
C SER A 367 -2.53 -18.85 -1.77
N VAL A 368 -1.98 -17.68 -1.44
CA VAL A 368 -2.38 -16.40 -2.06
C VAL A 368 -2.17 -16.47 -3.58
N ALA A 369 -1.06 -17.07 -4.04
CA ALA A 369 -0.73 -17.14 -5.46
C ALA A 369 -1.82 -17.88 -6.28
N GLU A 370 -2.43 -18.92 -5.73
CA GLU A 370 -3.54 -19.65 -6.37
C GLU A 370 -4.80 -18.78 -6.51
N ALA A 371 -5.04 -17.87 -5.56
CA ALA A 371 -6.21 -17.00 -5.56
C ALA A 371 -6.05 -15.76 -6.46
N VAL A 372 -4.82 -15.39 -6.86
CA VAL A 372 -4.58 -14.22 -7.73
C VAL A 372 -5.36 -14.34 -9.03
N GLY A 373 -6.22 -13.38 -9.31
CA GLY A 373 -7.04 -13.33 -10.54
C GLY A 373 -8.12 -14.41 -10.65
N ALA A 374 -8.53 -15.02 -9.53
CA ALA A 374 -9.54 -16.09 -9.53
C ALA A 374 -10.88 -15.63 -10.14
N ASP A 375 -11.29 -14.38 -9.94
CA ASP A 375 -12.53 -13.86 -10.48
C ASP A 375 -12.51 -13.81 -12.02
N HIS A 376 -11.36 -13.50 -12.63
CA HIS A 376 -11.21 -13.52 -14.09
C HIS A 376 -11.28 -14.93 -14.64
N ARG A 377 -10.67 -15.92 -13.99
CA ARG A 377 -10.77 -17.33 -14.42
C ARG A 377 -12.19 -17.86 -14.33
N GLN A 378 -12.93 -17.53 -13.29
CA GLN A 378 -14.34 -17.92 -13.15
C GLN A 378 -15.23 -17.29 -14.24
N GLN A 379 -15.04 -16.01 -14.56
CA GLN A 379 -15.77 -15.33 -15.63
C GLN A 379 -15.48 -15.97 -17.00
N GLN A 380 -14.24 -16.30 -17.31
CA GLN A 380 -13.86 -16.99 -18.56
C GLN A 380 -14.50 -18.37 -18.67
N GLN A 381 -14.51 -19.16 -17.62
CA GLN A 381 -15.17 -20.47 -17.59
C GLN A 381 -16.67 -20.37 -17.80
N GLN A 382 -17.35 -19.40 -17.18
CA GLN A 382 -18.77 -19.16 -17.37
C GLN A 382 -19.11 -18.73 -18.80
N GLN A 383 -18.27 -17.91 -19.43
CA GLN A 383 -18.46 -17.48 -20.82
C GLN A 383 -18.28 -18.66 -21.80
N GLN A 384 -17.26 -19.49 -21.59
CA GLN A 384 -17.03 -20.70 -22.39
C GLN A 384 -18.16 -21.71 -22.23
N GLY A 385 -18.66 -21.93 -21.02
CA GLY A 385 -19.81 -22.80 -20.77
C GLY A 385 -21.09 -22.31 -21.44
N LYS A 386 -21.34 -21.01 -21.47
CA LYS A 386 -22.47 -20.43 -22.20
C LYS A 386 -22.35 -20.56 -23.73
N ALA A 387 -21.13 -20.35 -24.26
CA ALA A 387 -20.88 -20.49 -25.70
C ALA A 387 -21.04 -21.93 -26.17
N SER A 388 -20.57 -22.92 -25.42
CA SER A 388 -20.71 -24.35 -25.76
C SER A 388 -22.17 -24.79 -25.68
N SER A 389 -22.94 -24.32 -24.70
CA SER A 389 -24.36 -24.65 -24.59
C SER A 389 -25.22 -24.00 -25.71
N SER A 390 -24.85 -22.84 -26.22
CA SER A 390 -25.52 -22.19 -27.34
C SER A 390 -25.22 -22.86 -28.68
N SER A 391 -24.01 -23.37 -28.89
CA SER A 391 -23.64 -24.11 -30.11
C SER A 391 -24.32 -25.48 -30.18
N SER A 392 -24.43 -26.18 -29.05
CA SER A 392 -25.13 -27.48 -29.00
C SER A 392 -26.65 -27.35 -29.25
N ARG A 393 -27.30 -26.26 -28.80
CA ARG A 393 -28.68 -25.95 -29.10
C ARG A 393 -28.93 -25.62 -30.56
N ARG A 394 -27.98 -24.95 -31.24
CA ARG A 394 -28.08 -24.66 -32.69
C ARG A 394 -27.87 -25.94 -33.54
N ALA A 395 -26.94 -26.80 -33.16
CA ALA A 395 -26.70 -28.07 -33.83
C ALA A 395 -27.92 -29.01 -33.73
N GLY A 396 -28.55 -29.07 -32.55
CA GLY A 396 -29.74 -29.88 -32.34
C GLY A 396 -31.02 -29.36 -33.02
N ALA A 397 -31.07 -28.08 -33.42
CA ALA A 397 -32.20 -27.48 -34.16
C ALA A 397 -32.07 -27.72 -35.68
N VAL A 398 -30.87 -27.91 -36.21
CA VAL A 398 -30.61 -28.20 -37.64
C VAL A 398 -30.83 -29.69 -37.96
N SER A 399 -30.73 -30.59 -36.98
CA SER A 399 -30.96 -32.03 -37.17
C SER A 399 -32.45 -32.44 -37.11
N LYS A 400 -33.40 -31.53 -36.89
CA LYS A 400 -34.83 -31.79 -36.81
C LYS A 400 -35.64 -31.17 -37.94
N ARG A 401 -35.03 -30.83 -39.07
CA ARG A 401 -35.70 -30.43 -40.32
C ARG A 401 -35.45 -31.41 -41.43
#